data_a8f38f414113902c054a219dbe8140e6
#
_entry.id   a8f38f414113902c054a219dbe8140e6
#
_cell.length_a   1.000
_cell.length_b   1.000
_cell.length_c   1.000
_cell.angle_alpha   90.00
_cell.angle_beta   90.00
_cell.angle_gamma   90.00
#
_symmetry.space_group_name_H-M   'P 1'
#
loop_
_entity.id
_entity.type
_entity.pdbx_description
1 polymer ?
#
loop_
_entity_poly.entity_id
_entity_poly.type
_entity_poly.pdbx_seq_one_letter_code
_entity_poly.pdbx_strand_id
1 'polypeptide(L)'
;MTSACMACASSAEQEQGEKTASSKTSAEGKQEEGKTADSNFNETGFPIVNDKIELNFVFNSQTMTQDLDKLPVFQELEEKTNIHINWDICRSGWEEKKATMLASGDLPDAFFGSGIEDSDITANIDYFVPLEDLIDEYAPNIKNLFEKDPITEKMSTFLDGHIYGLPQRMPLRPTSNDTLGINKTWLDKLGLDVPETLDEFYDVCMAFKTQDPNGNGIADEIPFNFANLDDSRWFTARTLLGAWGDMYDMTFNYLTVKDDVVSYMPTLDSYKELVLFLNKMYQNGLINQEVFTDDLSKFVALGKSEDVPILGSVIAWTPGTVTGQWADQYIAIPPLRASADTEPLWGTNRSLVIYDTNKFEITTANEHIPETMRWIDECYSEEMSLYLYYGSEGIGIQKEVDGTYTILPPTSDEYDQDLWKWYNAPADFAPVATLPETEKKINDPTGYYAERIEMSDIYDPYLLDDKDIYPLAKFDAADQDELTLLKTDITSYVDQKFAQWITVGGVEEEWENYLTELDNMGLPRMLEIYQKGYNNYYGMN
;
A
#
# COMPACT_ATOMS: atom_id res chain seq x y z
N MET A 1 -25.94 -56.51 -12.08
CA MET A 1 -26.02 -57.01 -13.47
C MET A 1 -24.80 -56.40 -14.14
N THR A 2 -23.65 -57.11 -14.15
CA THR A 2 -23.18 -57.98 -15.23
C THR A 2 -22.99 -57.17 -16.54
N SER A 3 -21.91 -57.02 -17.20
CA SER A 3 -20.74 -57.87 -17.51
C SER A 3 -19.84 -57.04 -18.40
N ALA A 4 -18.61 -56.88 -18.24
CA ALA A 4 -17.46 -57.71 -18.54
C ALA A 4 -16.98 -57.75 -20.00
N CYS A 5 -15.68 -57.45 -20.13
CA CYS A 5 -14.63 -58.11 -20.96
C CYS A 5 -14.59 -57.77 -22.45
N MET A 6 -13.46 -57.69 -23.13
CA MET A 6 -12.07 -58.20 -23.11
C MET A 6 -11.27 -57.38 -24.14
N ALA A 7 -10.09 -56.89 -23.95
CA ALA A 7 -8.76 -57.46 -24.10
C ALA A 7 -8.49 -58.22 -25.40
N CYS A 8 -7.50 -57.76 -26.19
CA CYS A 8 -6.48 -58.61 -26.78
C CYS A 8 -5.28 -57.80 -27.31
N ALA A 9 -4.12 -58.25 -26.89
CA ALA A 9 -2.77 -57.84 -27.26
C ALA A 9 -2.25 -58.64 -28.45
N SER A 10 -1.18 -58.18 -29.06
CA SER A 10 0.05 -58.89 -29.49
C SER A 10 0.74 -58.03 -30.57
N SER A 11 1.91 -57.84 -30.60
CA SER A 11 3.26 -58.35 -30.32
C SER A 11 4.17 -57.96 -31.48
N ALA A 12 5.25 -57.34 -31.08
CA ALA A 12 6.64 -57.28 -31.56
C ALA A 12 7.03 -57.89 -32.91
N GLU A 13 7.97 -57.19 -33.58
CA GLU A 13 9.26 -57.81 -33.98
C GLU A 13 10.29 -56.73 -34.36
N GLN A 14 11.52 -56.99 -33.92
CA GLN A 14 12.76 -56.26 -34.20
C GLN A 14 13.34 -56.74 -35.55
N GLU A 15 14.08 -55.87 -36.22
CA GLU A 15 15.31 -56.30 -36.91
C GLU A 15 16.35 -55.16 -37.02
N GLN A 16 17.59 -55.59 -36.73
CA GLN A 16 18.87 -54.87 -36.79
C GLN A 16 19.50 -54.96 -38.18
N GLY A 17 20.44 -54.04 -38.44
CA GLY A 17 21.51 -54.21 -39.46
C GLY A 17 21.99 -52.86 -39.97
N GLU A 18 23.02 -52.41 -39.76
CA GLU A 18 24.48 -52.46 -39.66
C GLU A 18 25.14 -51.52 -40.69
N LYS A 19 26.11 -50.77 -40.21
CA LYS A 19 27.13 -49.87 -40.74
C LYS A 19 27.56 -50.02 -42.21
N THR A 20 27.92 -48.86 -42.79
CA THR A 20 29.27 -48.63 -43.36
C THR A 20 29.56 -47.13 -43.61
N ALA A 21 30.83 -46.81 -43.42
CA ALA A 21 31.43 -45.48 -43.48
C ALA A 21 32.02 -45.12 -44.85
N SER A 22 32.40 -43.80 -44.95
CA SER A 22 33.36 -43.16 -45.88
C SER A 22 32.75 -42.46 -47.10
N SER A 23 33.04 -41.22 -47.43
CA SER A 23 34.29 -40.48 -47.53
C SER A 23 34.01 -38.99 -47.88
N LYS A 24 34.97 -38.15 -47.59
CA LYS A 24 35.05 -36.71 -47.87
C LYS A 24 34.91 -36.36 -49.36
N THR A 25 34.20 -35.25 -49.65
CA THR A 25 34.67 -34.31 -50.67
C THR A 25 34.10 -32.90 -50.36
N SER A 26 35.01 -31.94 -50.29
CA SER A 26 34.78 -30.50 -50.16
C SER A 26 34.20 -29.94 -51.46
N ALA A 27 33.20 -29.06 -51.35
CA ALA A 27 32.90 -28.06 -52.37
C ALA A 27 32.36 -26.81 -51.69
N GLU A 28 32.97 -25.72 -52.08
CA GLU A 28 32.74 -24.35 -51.68
C GLU A 28 31.32 -23.83 -51.94
N GLY A 29 30.85 -23.00 -51.02
CA GLY A 29 30.25 -21.72 -51.26
C GLY A 29 28.84 -21.66 -51.79
N LYS A 30 27.95 -21.29 -50.87
CA LYS A 30 27.05 -20.15 -50.95
C LYS A 30 26.44 -19.99 -49.58
N GLN A 31 26.79 -18.92 -48.91
CA GLN A 31 25.96 -18.36 -47.85
C GLN A 31 24.62 -17.99 -48.52
N GLU A 32 23.60 -18.78 -48.31
CA GLU A 32 22.24 -18.29 -48.31
C GLU A 32 22.08 -17.61 -46.97
N GLU A 33 22.06 -16.26 -46.99
CA GLU A 33 21.44 -15.48 -45.95
C GLU A 33 20.01 -16.04 -45.76
N GLY A 34 19.84 -16.82 -44.70
CA GLY A 34 18.52 -17.17 -44.22
C GLY A 34 17.82 -15.87 -43.90
N LYS A 35 16.78 -15.50 -44.68
CA LYS A 35 15.77 -14.59 -44.20
C LYS A 35 15.24 -15.19 -42.91
N THR A 36 15.65 -14.62 -41.74
CA THR A 36 14.90 -14.72 -40.52
C THR A 36 13.49 -14.28 -40.88
N ALA A 37 12.50 -15.13 -40.65
CA ALA A 37 11.11 -14.70 -40.65
C ALA A 37 11.08 -13.44 -39.77
N ASP A 38 10.59 -12.30 -40.27
CA ASP A 38 10.42 -11.10 -39.48
C ASP A 38 9.59 -11.49 -38.28
N SER A 39 10.23 -11.53 -37.09
CA SER A 39 9.54 -11.74 -35.83
C SER A 39 8.56 -10.58 -35.65
N ASN A 40 7.33 -10.85 -35.23
CA ASN A 40 6.40 -9.78 -34.88
C ASN A 40 6.93 -8.93 -33.70
N PHE A 41 7.72 -9.52 -32.82
CA PHE A 41 8.30 -8.92 -31.64
C PHE A 41 9.62 -8.20 -31.94
N ASN A 42 9.72 -6.96 -31.46
CA ASN A 42 10.93 -6.14 -31.46
C ASN A 42 11.54 -6.13 -30.07
N GLU A 43 12.69 -6.73 -29.88
CA GLU A 43 13.39 -6.80 -28.58
C GLU A 43 13.78 -5.41 -28.04
N THR A 44 13.92 -4.41 -28.89
CA THR A 44 14.29 -3.04 -28.53
C THR A 44 13.55 -2.00 -29.38
N GLY A 45 13.37 -0.78 -28.84
CA GLY A 45 12.70 0.32 -29.53
C GLY A 45 11.18 0.15 -29.60
N PHE A 46 10.51 1.02 -30.32
CA PHE A 46 9.07 1.03 -30.51
C PHE A 46 8.70 1.06 -32.00
N PRO A 47 7.55 0.49 -32.40
CA PRO A 47 6.60 -0.24 -31.55
C PRO A 47 7.19 -1.55 -31.03
N ILE A 48 6.59 -2.12 -29.96
CA ILE A 48 7.01 -3.42 -29.39
C ILE A 48 6.72 -4.54 -30.37
N VAL A 49 5.60 -4.46 -31.08
CA VAL A 49 5.19 -5.43 -32.09
C VAL A 49 4.88 -4.75 -33.41
N ASN A 50 5.22 -5.42 -34.55
CA ASN A 50 4.97 -4.90 -35.88
C ASN A 50 3.48 -5.03 -36.29
N ASP A 51 2.92 -6.20 -36.08
CA ASP A 51 1.48 -6.47 -36.21
C ASP A 51 0.84 -6.39 -34.82
N LYS A 52 -0.26 -5.66 -34.71
CA LYS A 52 -0.97 -5.41 -33.48
C LYS A 52 -1.40 -6.69 -32.78
N ILE A 53 -1.13 -6.78 -31.48
CA ILE A 53 -1.64 -7.85 -30.62
C ILE A 53 -2.60 -7.30 -29.58
N GLU A 54 -3.39 -8.18 -28.96
CA GLU A 54 -4.30 -7.87 -27.88
C GLU A 54 -3.91 -8.69 -26.65
N LEU A 55 -3.93 -8.06 -25.46
CA LEU A 55 -3.72 -8.71 -24.18
C LEU A 55 -4.94 -8.47 -23.29
N ASN A 56 -5.24 -9.41 -22.39
CA ASN A 56 -6.38 -9.34 -21.48
C ASN A 56 -5.87 -9.10 -20.06
N PHE A 57 -6.11 -7.92 -19.51
CA PHE A 57 -5.69 -7.57 -18.16
C PHE A 57 -6.89 -7.39 -17.23
N VAL A 58 -6.73 -7.81 -15.99
CA VAL A 58 -7.68 -7.53 -14.91
C VAL A 58 -7.13 -6.40 -14.06
N PHE A 59 -7.97 -5.40 -13.78
CA PHE A 59 -7.64 -4.26 -12.95
C PHE A 59 -8.62 -4.13 -11.77
N ASN A 60 -8.10 -4.23 -10.54
CA ASN A 60 -8.84 -3.87 -9.34
C ASN A 60 -8.77 -2.36 -9.15
N SER A 61 -9.88 -1.67 -9.31
CA SER A 61 -9.96 -0.22 -9.46
C SER A 61 -10.73 0.46 -8.34
N GLN A 62 -10.38 1.68 -8.04
CA GLN A 62 -11.22 2.60 -7.28
C GLN A 62 -12.54 2.88 -8.03
N THR A 63 -13.61 3.12 -7.26
CA THR A 63 -14.94 3.39 -7.84
C THR A 63 -14.98 4.66 -8.69
N MET A 64 -14.15 5.65 -8.38
CA MET A 64 -14.11 6.95 -9.06
C MET A 64 -13.20 7.00 -10.28
N THR A 65 -12.26 6.06 -10.44
CA THR A 65 -11.33 6.05 -11.57
C THR A 65 -12.10 5.78 -12.87
N GLN A 66 -11.87 6.59 -13.88
CA GLN A 66 -12.46 6.38 -15.22
C GLN A 66 -12.04 5.01 -15.78
N ASP A 67 -12.75 4.54 -16.82
CA ASP A 67 -12.31 3.36 -17.56
C ASP A 67 -10.93 3.65 -18.19
N LEU A 68 -9.98 2.72 -18.05
CA LEU A 68 -8.60 2.97 -18.43
C LEU A 68 -8.41 3.24 -19.94
N ASP A 69 -9.23 2.62 -20.79
CA ASP A 69 -9.26 2.86 -22.24
C ASP A 69 -9.65 4.31 -22.61
N LYS A 70 -10.27 5.04 -21.69
CA LYS A 70 -10.64 6.45 -21.87
C LYS A 70 -9.55 7.41 -21.44
N LEU A 71 -8.57 6.95 -20.67
CA LEU A 71 -7.47 7.77 -20.21
C LEU A 71 -6.44 7.96 -21.33
N PRO A 72 -6.05 9.21 -21.66
CA PRO A 72 -5.12 9.48 -22.75
C PRO A 72 -3.78 8.73 -22.62
N VAL A 73 -3.27 8.52 -21.41
CA VAL A 73 -2.02 7.80 -21.18
C VAL A 73 -2.06 6.35 -21.71
N PHE A 74 -3.18 5.64 -21.59
CA PHE A 74 -3.29 4.28 -22.15
C PHE A 74 -3.48 4.27 -23.66
N GLN A 75 -4.11 5.31 -24.23
CA GLN A 75 -4.19 5.50 -25.67
C GLN A 75 -2.80 5.78 -26.26
N GLU A 76 -2.00 6.58 -25.57
CA GLU A 76 -0.60 6.85 -25.93
C GLU A 76 0.26 5.59 -25.84
N LEU A 77 0.11 4.79 -24.77
CA LEU A 77 0.80 3.51 -24.63
C LEU A 77 0.42 2.55 -25.79
N GLU A 78 -0.86 2.46 -26.17
CA GLU A 78 -1.30 1.64 -27.28
C GLU A 78 -0.68 2.10 -28.61
N GLU A 79 -0.69 3.41 -28.89
CA GLU A 79 -0.08 3.97 -30.10
C GLU A 79 1.44 3.72 -30.15
N LYS A 80 2.12 3.87 -29.00
CA LYS A 80 3.57 3.71 -28.88
C LYS A 80 4.01 2.25 -29.04
N THR A 81 3.27 1.33 -28.42
CA THR A 81 3.64 -0.09 -28.31
C THR A 81 3.07 -0.96 -29.43
N ASN A 82 1.97 -0.55 -30.03
CA ASN A 82 1.11 -1.32 -30.92
C ASN A 82 0.48 -2.54 -30.23
N ILE A 83 0.27 -2.46 -28.90
CA ILE A 83 -0.39 -3.49 -28.08
C ILE A 83 -1.68 -2.90 -27.53
N HIS A 84 -2.80 -3.57 -27.79
CA HIS A 84 -4.10 -3.22 -27.22
C HIS A 84 -4.37 -4.03 -25.96
N ILE A 85 -4.84 -3.36 -24.90
CA ILE A 85 -5.22 -4.02 -23.65
C ILE A 85 -6.74 -4.06 -23.55
N ASN A 86 -7.28 -5.26 -23.47
CA ASN A 86 -8.68 -5.50 -23.11
C ASN A 86 -8.80 -5.47 -21.59
N TRP A 87 -9.37 -4.42 -21.03
CA TRP A 87 -9.47 -4.22 -19.60
C TRP A 87 -10.71 -4.87 -19.00
N ASP A 88 -10.53 -5.79 -18.08
CA ASP A 88 -11.57 -6.28 -17.18
C ASP A 88 -11.48 -5.54 -15.84
N ILE A 89 -12.27 -4.46 -15.69
CA ILE A 89 -12.19 -3.55 -14.55
C ILE A 89 -13.15 -3.97 -13.44
N CYS A 90 -12.59 -4.33 -12.28
CA CYS A 90 -13.33 -4.65 -11.06
C CYS A 90 -13.38 -3.45 -10.12
N ARG A 91 -14.57 -2.90 -9.83
CA ARG A 91 -14.78 -1.77 -8.93
C ARG A 91 -15.45 -2.16 -7.60
N SER A 92 -15.83 -3.40 -7.46
CA SER A 92 -16.43 -3.96 -6.23
C SER A 92 -16.41 -5.49 -6.28
N GLY A 93 -16.41 -6.14 -5.11
CA GLY A 93 -16.39 -7.60 -5.02
C GLY A 93 -15.09 -8.25 -5.50
N TRP A 94 -13.97 -7.54 -5.34
CA TRP A 94 -12.66 -8.01 -5.80
C TRP A 94 -12.28 -9.36 -5.22
N GLU A 95 -12.42 -9.54 -3.90
CA GLU A 95 -12.02 -10.78 -3.23
C GLU A 95 -12.78 -12.02 -3.76
N GLU A 96 -14.09 -11.87 -4.03
CA GLU A 96 -14.90 -12.95 -4.62
C GLU A 96 -14.47 -13.25 -6.06
N LYS A 97 -14.21 -12.20 -6.86
CA LYS A 97 -13.74 -12.34 -8.24
C LYS A 97 -12.37 -13.00 -8.28
N LYS A 98 -11.41 -12.50 -7.49
CA LYS A 98 -10.05 -13.05 -7.36
C LYS A 98 -10.08 -14.52 -6.97
N ALA A 99 -10.80 -14.87 -5.89
CA ALA A 99 -10.94 -16.26 -5.44
C ALA A 99 -11.52 -17.17 -6.52
N THR A 100 -12.50 -16.69 -7.31
CA THR A 100 -13.09 -17.45 -8.40
C THR A 100 -12.09 -17.71 -9.52
N MET A 101 -11.33 -16.71 -9.95
CA MET A 101 -10.30 -16.84 -11.00
C MET A 101 -9.20 -17.81 -10.57
N LEU A 102 -8.64 -17.64 -9.36
CA LEU A 102 -7.58 -18.51 -8.85
C LEU A 102 -8.06 -19.95 -8.64
N ALA A 103 -9.30 -20.16 -8.16
CA ALA A 103 -9.84 -21.50 -7.96
C ALA A 103 -10.17 -22.23 -9.28
N SER A 104 -10.57 -21.49 -10.34
CA SER A 104 -10.91 -22.09 -11.64
C SER A 104 -9.69 -22.27 -12.56
N GLY A 105 -8.63 -21.48 -12.35
CA GLY A 105 -7.50 -21.38 -13.26
C GLY A 105 -7.84 -20.64 -14.57
N ASP A 106 -8.96 -19.91 -14.63
CA ASP A 106 -9.32 -19.04 -15.75
C ASP A 106 -8.68 -17.67 -15.51
N LEU A 107 -7.43 -17.53 -15.93
CA LEU A 107 -6.55 -16.42 -15.62
C LEU A 107 -6.46 -15.42 -16.78
N PRO A 108 -6.32 -14.11 -16.51
CA PRO A 108 -5.95 -13.11 -17.51
C PRO A 108 -4.50 -13.31 -17.97
N ASP A 109 -4.06 -12.55 -18.98
CA ASP A 109 -2.63 -12.47 -19.36
C ASP A 109 -1.80 -11.82 -18.25
N ALA A 110 -2.38 -10.81 -17.55
CA ALA A 110 -1.76 -10.19 -16.38
C ALA A 110 -2.81 -9.58 -15.44
N PHE A 111 -2.44 -9.46 -14.16
CA PHE A 111 -3.09 -8.59 -13.20
C PHE A 111 -2.37 -7.24 -13.21
N PHE A 112 -3.13 -6.15 -13.19
CA PHE A 112 -2.63 -4.79 -13.18
C PHE A 112 -3.21 -4.04 -11.97
N GLY A 113 -2.35 -3.40 -11.19
CA GLY A 113 -2.75 -2.66 -10.02
C GLY A 113 -2.80 -3.51 -8.75
N SER A 114 -3.29 -2.93 -7.66
CA SER A 114 -3.38 -3.60 -6.36
C SER A 114 -4.42 -4.72 -6.35
N GLY A 115 -4.17 -5.76 -5.56
CA GLY A 115 -5.20 -6.77 -5.30
C GLY A 115 -4.73 -8.21 -5.28
N ILE A 116 -3.56 -8.51 -5.84
CA ILE A 116 -2.91 -9.80 -5.67
C ILE A 116 -1.93 -9.69 -4.50
N GLU A 117 -2.15 -10.50 -3.48
CA GLU A 117 -1.34 -10.49 -2.27
C GLU A 117 -0.25 -11.58 -2.33
N ASP A 118 0.75 -11.48 -1.47
CA ASP A 118 1.79 -12.52 -1.32
C ASP A 118 1.21 -13.91 -1.02
N SER A 119 0.11 -13.95 -0.26
CA SER A 119 -0.64 -15.17 0.04
C SER A 119 -1.25 -15.80 -1.20
N ASP A 120 -1.82 -14.98 -2.11
CA ASP A 120 -2.41 -15.45 -3.37
C ASP A 120 -1.33 -16.08 -4.27
N ILE A 121 -0.18 -15.40 -4.39
CA ILE A 121 0.97 -15.88 -5.17
C ILE A 121 1.52 -17.17 -4.56
N THR A 122 1.77 -17.18 -3.26
CA THR A 122 2.36 -18.33 -2.57
C THR A 122 1.46 -19.56 -2.65
N ALA A 123 0.14 -19.39 -2.55
CA ALA A 123 -0.83 -20.48 -2.65
C ALA A 123 -1.02 -21.00 -4.10
N ASN A 124 -0.71 -20.19 -5.11
CA ASN A 124 -0.95 -20.49 -6.52
C ASN A 124 0.28 -20.24 -7.39
N ILE A 125 1.47 -20.55 -6.89
CA ILE A 125 2.76 -20.16 -7.49
C ILE A 125 2.90 -20.60 -8.96
N ASP A 126 2.32 -21.76 -9.33
CA ASP A 126 2.33 -22.30 -10.69
C ASP A 126 1.51 -21.43 -11.70
N TYR A 127 0.74 -20.47 -11.22
CA TYR A 127 -0.04 -19.57 -12.07
C TYR A 127 0.72 -18.30 -12.45
N PHE A 128 1.81 -17.99 -11.77
CA PHE A 128 2.57 -16.76 -11.96
C PHE A 128 3.92 -17.03 -12.63
N VAL A 129 4.33 -16.13 -13.50
CA VAL A 129 5.60 -16.21 -14.23
C VAL A 129 6.71 -15.62 -13.39
N PRO A 130 7.83 -16.32 -13.17
CA PRO A 130 9.05 -15.73 -12.61
C PRO A 130 9.58 -14.61 -13.51
N LEU A 131 9.86 -13.42 -12.97
CA LEU A 131 10.10 -12.22 -13.76
C LEU A 131 11.58 -11.82 -13.86
N GLU A 132 12.48 -12.30 -13.01
CA GLU A 132 13.87 -11.83 -12.90
C GLU A 132 14.65 -11.92 -14.21
N ASP A 133 14.58 -13.06 -14.92
CA ASP A 133 15.25 -13.24 -16.22
C ASP A 133 14.64 -12.32 -17.30
N LEU A 134 13.32 -12.11 -17.25
CA LEU A 134 12.59 -11.21 -18.16
C LEU A 134 12.93 -9.75 -17.90
N ILE A 135 13.10 -9.38 -16.62
CA ILE A 135 13.55 -8.03 -16.22
C ILE A 135 14.94 -7.78 -16.77
N ASP A 136 15.84 -8.74 -16.62
CA ASP A 136 17.21 -8.60 -17.12
C ASP A 136 17.29 -8.43 -18.63
N GLU A 137 16.42 -9.12 -19.37
CA GLU A 137 16.45 -9.15 -20.84
C GLU A 137 15.63 -8.04 -21.50
N TYR A 138 14.44 -7.69 -20.92
CA TYR A 138 13.45 -6.85 -21.60
C TYR A 138 13.02 -5.60 -20.85
N ALA A 139 13.42 -5.41 -19.55
CA ALA A 139 12.88 -4.37 -18.72
C ALA A 139 13.95 -3.42 -18.11
N PRO A 140 14.59 -2.57 -18.94
CA PRO A 140 15.67 -1.69 -18.48
C PRO A 140 15.23 -0.63 -17.45
N ASN A 141 13.97 -0.18 -17.46
CA ASN A 141 13.48 0.80 -16.49
C ASN A 141 13.29 0.15 -15.11
N ILE A 142 12.73 -1.06 -15.05
CA ILE A 142 12.57 -1.83 -13.81
C ILE A 142 13.94 -2.23 -13.26
N LYS A 143 14.85 -2.66 -14.11
CA LYS A 143 16.24 -2.93 -13.73
C LYS A 143 16.92 -1.71 -13.12
N ASN A 144 16.77 -0.54 -13.73
CA ASN A 144 17.28 0.72 -13.19
C ASN A 144 16.65 1.06 -11.83
N LEU A 145 15.37 0.78 -11.62
CA LEU A 145 14.72 0.92 -10.32
C LEU A 145 15.41 0.05 -9.27
N PHE A 146 15.62 -1.23 -9.53
CA PHE A 146 16.27 -2.17 -8.61
C PHE A 146 17.71 -1.78 -8.30
N GLU A 147 18.47 -1.28 -9.30
CA GLU A 147 19.82 -0.77 -9.11
C GLU A 147 19.87 0.50 -8.26
N LYS A 148 18.90 1.41 -8.40
CA LYS A 148 18.85 2.71 -7.72
C LYS A 148 18.21 2.66 -6.35
N ASP A 149 17.26 1.77 -6.17
CA ASP A 149 16.51 1.57 -4.95
C ASP A 149 16.38 0.07 -4.63
N PRO A 150 17.46 -0.57 -4.11
CA PRO A 150 17.53 -2.02 -3.93
C PRO A 150 16.47 -2.61 -2.98
N ILE A 151 15.80 -1.78 -2.17
CA ILE A 151 14.70 -2.24 -1.33
C ILE A 151 13.54 -2.76 -2.17
N THR A 152 13.33 -2.20 -3.37
CA THR A 152 12.25 -2.58 -4.27
C THR A 152 12.44 -3.99 -4.83
N GLU A 153 13.66 -4.40 -5.17
CA GLU A 153 13.98 -5.78 -5.54
C GLU A 153 13.80 -6.72 -4.35
N LYS A 154 14.36 -6.35 -3.20
CA LYS A 154 14.33 -7.16 -1.99
C LYS A 154 12.90 -7.44 -1.52
N MET A 155 12.01 -6.45 -1.54
CA MET A 155 10.62 -6.61 -1.13
C MET A 155 9.77 -7.41 -2.14
N SER A 156 10.21 -7.47 -3.41
CA SER A 156 9.55 -8.24 -4.47
C SER A 156 10.02 -9.69 -4.54
N THR A 157 11.18 -10.01 -3.95
CA THR A 157 11.77 -11.35 -4.01
C THR A 157 11.13 -12.28 -2.99
N PHE A 158 10.58 -13.40 -3.46
CA PHE A 158 10.00 -14.45 -2.64
C PHE A 158 11.09 -15.37 -2.06
N LEU A 159 10.72 -16.25 -1.11
CA LEU A 159 11.68 -17.13 -0.41
C LEU A 159 12.35 -18.17 -1.31
N ASP A 160 11.76 -18.50 -2.45
CA ASP A 160 12.35 -19.36 -3.48
C ASP A 160 13.39 -18.64 -4.36
N GLY A 161 13.54 -17.34 -4.17
CA GLY A 161 14.48 -16.48 -4.91
C GLY A 161 13.92 -15.87 -6.18
N HIS A 162 12.64 -16.08 -6.48
CA HIS A 162 11.96 -15.54 -7.66
C HIS A 162 11.17 -14.24 -7.37
N ILE A 163 10.93 -13.46 -8.40
CA ILE A 163 10.06 -12.28 -8.39
C ILE A 163 8.82 -12.62 -9.21
N TYR A 164 7.64 -12.52 -8.61
CA TYR A 164 6.36 -12.79 -9.29
C TYR A 164 5.51 -11.55 -9.47
N GLY A 165 5.73 -10.52 -8.65
CA GLY A 165 5.00 -9.25 -8.67
C GLY A 165 5.94 -8.06 -8.71
N LEU A 166 5.62 -7.06 -9.53
CA LEU A 166 6.40 -5.83 -9.64
C LEU A 166 6.01 -4.83 -8.56
N PRO A 167 6.99 -4.10 -7.98
CA PRO A 167 6.74 -3.14 -6.92
C PRO A 167 6.27 -1.80 -7.46
N GLN A 168 5.69 -0.98 -6.58
CA GLN A 168 5.47 0.45 -6.79
C GLN A 168 6.40 1.27 -5.89
N ARG A 169 6.86 2.43 -6.41
CA ARG A 169 7.47 3.51 -5.64
C ARG A 169 6.76 4.82 -5.94
N MET A 170 5.99 5.30 -4.98
CA MET A 170 5.13 6.47 -5.12
C MET A 170 5.90 7.77 -4.96
N PRO A 171 5.62 8.83 -5.76
CA PRO A 171 6.27 10.13 -5.65
C PRO A 171 5.69 11.01 -4.55
N LEU A 172 6.51 11.94 -4.06
CA LEU A 172 6.14 13.02 -3.14
C LEU A 172 5.36 12.53 -1.92
N ARG A 173 5.85 11.45 -1.31
CA ARG A 173 5.27 10.90 -0.10
C ARG A 173 5.94 11.46 1.16
N PRO A 174 5.18 11.77 2.20
CA PRO A 174 5.73 12.15 3.50
C PRO A 174 6.43 10.97 4.18
N THR A 175 7.24 11.24 5.18
CA THR A 175 7.91 10.22 5.99
C THR A 175 7.00 9.64 7.08
N SER A 176 5.94 10.35 7.44
CA SER A 176 4.90 9.90 8.38
C SER A 176 3.54 9.88 7.70
N ASN A 177 2.71 8.92 8.04
CA ASN A 177 1.38 8.82 7.45
C ASN A 177 0.35 9.71 8.13
N ASP A 178 0.47 9.93 9.43
CA ASP A 178 -0.51 10.64 10.23
C ASP A 178 0.10 11.87 10.84
N THR A 179 -0.70 12.91 10.97
CA THR A 179 -0.41 14.09 11.77
C THR A 179 -1.43 14.22 12.90
N LEU A 180 -1.00 14.71 14.05
CA LEU A 180 -1.90 15.16 15.12
C LEU A 180 -2.18 16.64 14.91
N GLY A 181 -3.35 16.95 14.39
CA GLY A 181 -3.81 18.31 14.14
C GLY A 181 -4.56 18.90 15.33
N ILE A 182 -4.36 20.21 15.59
CA ILE A 182 -5.08 20.95 16.62
C ILE A 182 -5.55 22.30 16.09
N ASN A 183 -6.75 22.73 16.47
CA ASN A 183 -7.28 24.04 16.11
C ASN A 183 -6.55 25.16 16.85
N LYS A 184 -5.60 25.78 16.16
CA LYS A 184 -4.77 26.86 16.71
C LYS A 184 -5.60 28.12 17.00
N THR A 185 -6.62 28.40 16.17
CA THR A 185 -7.52 29.53 16.40
C THR A 185 -8.29 29.40 17.73
N TRP A 186 -8.69 28.18 18.09
CA TRP A 186 -9.33 27.92 19.37
C TRP A 186 -8.35 28.06 20.55
N LEU A 187 -7.12 27.55 20.40
CA LEU A 187 -6.08 27.77 21.43
C LEU A 187 -5.85 29.26 21.68
N ASP A 188 -5.65 30.05 20.62
CA ASP A 188 -5.39 31.48 20.72
C ASP A 188 -6.58 32.23 21.36
N LYS A 189 -7.81 31.88 20.97
CA LYS A 189 -9.02 32.49 21.51
C LYS A 189 -9.18 32.24 23.02
N LEU A 190 -8.79 31.06 23.48
CA LEU A 190 -8.86 30.67 24.88
C LEU A 190 -7.61 31.04 25.69
N GLY A 191 -6.55 31.52 25.03
CA GLY A 191 -5.27 31.86 25.66
C GLY A 191 -4.51 30.63 26.17
N LEU A 192 -4.62 29.51 25.43
CA LEU A 192 -3.97 28.25 25.75
C LEU A 192 -2.71 28.06 24.89
N ASP A 193 -1.69 27.46 25.47
CA ASP A 193 -0.50 27.03 24.74
C ASP A 193 -0.76 25.71 23.98
N VAL A 194 0.09 25.40 22.99
CA VAL A 194 0.09 24.11 22.31
C VAL A 194 0.50 23.03 23.32
N PRO A 195 -0.28 21.95 23.50
CA PRO A 195 0.04 20.91 24.47
C PRO A 195 1.28 20.11 24.06
N GLU A 196 2.13 19.77 25.01
CA GLU A 196 3.31 18.91 24.85
C GLU A 196 3.13 17.54 25.51
N THR A 197 2.19 17.43 26.46
CA THR A 197 1.92 16.19 27.20
C THR A 197 0.47 15.76 27.05
N LEU A 198 0.21 14.47 27.34
CA LEU A 198 -1.16 13.93 27.34
C LEU A 198 -2.07 14.60 28.35
N ASP A 199 -1.54 15.00 29.51
CA ASP A 199 -2.32 15.73 30.53
C ASP A 199 -2.67 17.15 30.05
N GLU A 200 -1.74 17.88 29.44
CA GLU A 200 -2.01 19.17 28.83
C GLU A 200 -3.01 19.07 27.68
N PHE A 201 -2.89 18.02 26.83
CA PHE A 201 -3.85 17.75 25.77
C PHE A 201 -5.25 17.47 26.31
N TYR A 202 -5.35 16.70 27.40
CA TYR A 202 -6.62 16.49 28.09
C TYR A 202 -7.23 17.82 28.57
N ASP A 203 -6.43 18.68 29.21
CA ASP A 203 -6.89 19.98 29.74
C ASP A 203 -7.33 20.91 28.60
N VAL A 204 -6.60 20.94 27.48
CA VAL A 204 -6.98 21.67 26.26
C VAL A 204 -8.32 21.16 25.70
N CYS A 205 -8.48 19.84 25.58
CA CYS A 205 -9.73 19.23 25.14
C CYS A 205 -10.92 19.55 26.07
N MET A 206 -10.69 19.57 27.39
CA MET A 206 -11.69 20.00 28.37
C MET A 206 -12.07 21.48 28.19
N ALA A 207 -11.11 22.34 27.89
CA ALA A 207 -11.38 23.75 27.60
C ALA A 207 -12.15 23.91 26.29
N PHE A 208 -11.81 23.20 25.25
CA PHE A 208 -12.54 23.19 23.98
C PHE A 208 -14.01 22.80 24.20
N LYS A 209 -14.27 21.73 24.95
CA LYS A 209 -15.63 21.28 25.24
C LYS A 209 -16.45 22.28 26.03
N THR A 210 -15.85 23.04 26.94
CA THR A 210 -16.60 23.77 27.98
C THR A 210 -16.67 25.28 27.76
N GLN A 211 -15.88 25.85 26.83
CA GLN A 211 -15.71 27.30 26.69
C GLN A 211 -16.17 27.87 25.34
N ASP A 212 -16.93 27.10 24.53
CA ASP A 212 -17.49 27.55 23.24
C ASP A 212 -16.44 28.27 22.35
N PRO A 213 -15.32 27.60 21.97
CA PRO A 213 -14.28 28.25 21.20
C PRO A 213 -14.72 28.60 19.76
N ASN A 214 -15.67 27.87 19.17
CA ASN A 214 -16.24 28.19 17.86
C ASN A 214 -17.17 29.43 17.93
N GLY A 215 -17.74 29.74 19.11
CA GLY A 215 -18.48 30.97 19.38
C GLY A 215 -19.91 30.99 18.85
N ASN A 216 -20.48 29.82 18.59
CA ASN A 216 -21.84 29.69 18.05
C ASN A 216 -22.90 29.59 19.16
N GLY A 217 -22.51 29.43 20.44
CA GLY A 217 -23.39 29.32 21.59
C GLY A 217 -24.07 27.96 21.73
N ILE A 218 -23.59 26.94 21.00
CA ILE A 218 -24.08 25.57 21.02
C ILE A 218 -22.95 24.70 21.54
N ALA A 219 -23.23 23.73 22.42
CA ALA A 219 -22.22 22.78 22.89
C ALA A 219 -22.11 21.62 21.89
N ASP A 220 -21.52 21.90 20.73
CA ASP A 220 -21.36 20.97 19.61
C ASP A 220 -19.90 20.66 19.27
N GLU A 221 -18.96 21.18 20.08
CA GLU A 221 -17.55 20.88 19.90
C GLU A 221 -17.24 19.41 20.15
N ILE A 222 -16.45 18.85 19.24
CA ILE A 222 -15.81 17.55 19.35
C ILE A 222 -14.31 17.81 19.61
N PRO A 223 -13.85 17.77 20.87
CA PRO A 223 -12.48 18.14 21.20
C PRO A 223 -11.40 17.30 20.52
N PHE A 224 -11.66 15.99 20.33
CA PHE A 224 -10.75 15.07 19.66
C PHE A 224 -11.52 14.06 18.81
N ASN A 225 -11.12 13.91 17.57
CA ASN A 225 -11.65 12.90 16.65
C ASN A 225 -10.54 12.13 15.94
N PHE A 226 -10.80 10.86 15.65
CA PHE A 226 -9.94 9.97 14.89
C PHE A 226 -10.81 8.95 14.14
N ALA A 227 -10.24 8.22 13.20
CA ALA A 227 -10.94 7.13 12.54
C ALA A 227 -10.72 5.80 13.29
N ASN A 228 -11.76 4.98 13.32
CA ASN A 228 -11.67 3.59 13.75
C ASN A 228 -12.39 2.74 12.70
N LEU A 229 -11.71 2.53 11.58
CA LEU A 229 -12.24 1.79 10.45
C LEU A 229 -11.73 0.35 10.52
N ASP A 230 -12.58 -0.61 10.22
CA ASP A 230 -12.26 -2.05 10.29
C ASP A 230 -11.02 -2.39 9.44
N ASP A 231 -10.86 -1.72 8.29
CA ASP A 231 -9.76 -1.95 7.35
C ASP A 231 -8.70 -0.84 7.36
N SER A 232 -8.84 0.18 8.23
CA SER A 232 -7.93 1.33 8.22
C SER A 232 -7.04 1.38 9.44
N ARG A 233 -5.76 1.50 9.20
CA ARG A 233 -4.71 1.82 10.17
C ARG A 233 -4.38 3.28 10.20
N TRP A 234 -4.95 4.00 9.23
CA TRP A 234 -4.79 5.42 9.06
C TRP A 234 -5.69 6.16 10.04
N PHE A 235 -5.20 7.26 10.57
CA PHE A 235 -5.95 8.22 11.38
C PHE A 235 -6.46 7.66 12.71
N THR A 236 -5.84 6.61 13.22
CA THR A 236 -6.23 5.93 14.45
C THR A 236 -5.60 6.56 15.71
N ALA A 237 -6.34 6.58 16.82
CA ALA A 237 -5.80 6.99 18.11
C ALA A 237 -4.67 6.10 18.65
N ARG A 238 -4.45 4.91 18.06
CA ARG A 238 -3.32 4.04 18.43
C ARG A 238 -1.96 4.69 18.16
N THR A 239 -1.91 5.65 17.22
CA THR A 239 -0.71 6.47 16.96
C THR A 239 -0.21 7.20 18.21
N LEU A 240 -1.10 7.53 19.16
CA LEU A 240 -0.73 8.14 20.44
C LEU A 240 0.11 7.22 21.36
N LEU A 241 0.26 5.93 21.03
CA LEU A 241 1.14 5.01 21.78
C LEU A 241 2.57 5.56 21.88
N GLY A 242 3.00 6.30 20.86
CA GLY A 242 4.29 6.98 20.85
C GLY A 242 4.55 7.88 22.07
N ALA A 243 3.51 8.35 22.75
CA ALA A 243 3.65 9.18 23.95
C ALA A 243 4.40 8.46 25.09
N TRP A 244 4.38 7.13 25.11
CA TRP A 244 5.10 6.30 26.10
C TRP A 244 6.47 5.81 25.60
N GLY A 245 6.89 6.21 24.41
CA GLY A 245 8.15 5.75 23.80
C GLY A 245 8.06 4.34 23.20
N ASP A 246 6.86 3.85 22.98
CA ASP A 246 6.59 2.62 22.24
C ASP A 246 5.82 2.94 20.96
N MET A 247 6.04 2.15 19.91
CA MET A 247 5.35 2.33 18.64
C MET A 247 5.13 1.01 17.97
N TYR A 248 4.16 0.95 17.07
CA TYR A 248 3.95 -0.19 16.18
C TYR A 248 4.20 0.23 14.73
N ASP A 249 4.40 -0.75 13.87
CA ASP A 249 4.82 -0.55 12.49
C ASP A 249 3.70 -0.05 11.56
N MET A 250 2.55 0.29 12.04
CA MET A 250 1.38 0.70 11.25
C MET A 250 1.02 -0.27 10.10
N THR A 251 1.52 -1.49 10.14
CA THR A 251 1.04 -2.57 9.28
C THR A 251 -0.23 -3.18 9.89
N PHE A 252 -0.91 -4.05 9.14
CA PHE A 252 -2.10 -4.76 9.62
C PHE A 252 -1.81 -5.75 10.76
N ASN A 253 -0.58 -5.77 11.27
CA ASN A 253 -0.13 -6.82 12.15
C ASN A 253 0.01 -6.36 13.60
N TYR A 254 -0.05 -5.04 13.87
CA TYR A 254 0.20 -4.45 15.19
C TYR A 254 1.54 -4.89 15.81
N LEU A 255 2.55 -5.07 14.96
CA LEU A 255 3.87 -5.50 15.39
C LEU A 255 4.72 -4.32 15.86
N THR A 256 5.61 -4.58 16.78
CA THR A 256 6.69 -3.68 17.17
C THR A 256 7.99 -4.49 17.22
N VAL A 257 9.10 -3.85 16.87
CA VAL A 257 10.42 -4.47 16.91
C VAL A 257 11.30 -3.68 17.86
N LYS A 258 11.99 -4.37 18.75
CA LYS A 258 12.95 -3.76 19.66
C LYS A 258 14.09 -4.75 19.91
N ASP A 259 15.33 -4.29 19.72
CA ASP A 259 16.52 -5.12 19.88
C ASP A 259 16.41 -6.45 19.10
N ASP A 260 15.92 -6.38 17.85
CA ASP A 260 15.70 -7.51 16.94
C ASP A 260 14.62 -8.52 17.39
N VAL A 261 13.81 -8.17 18.38
CA VAL A 261 12.71 -9.00 18.89
C VAL A 261 11.37 -8.44 18.42
N VAL A 262 10.62 -9.27 17.72
CA VAL A 262 9.24 -8.95 17.30
C VAL A 262 8.28 -9.18 18.46
N SER A 263 7.46 -8.19 18.73
CA SER A 263 6.43 -8.22 19.77
C SER A 263 5.09 -7.73 19.21
N TYR A 264 4.02 -8.01 19.94
CA TYR A 264 2.66 -7.59 19.56
C TYR A 264 2.24 -6.37 20.39
N MET A 265 2.09 -5.22 19.72
CA MET A 265 1.80 -3.94 20.38
C MET A 265 0.64 -4.00 21.39
N PRO A 266 -0.50 -4.69 21.10
CA PRO A 266 -1.61 -4.76 22.04
C PRO A 266 -1.34 -5.52 23.35
N THR A 267 -0.15 -6.08 23.53
CA THR A 267 0.27 -6.72 24.80
C THR A 267 1.18 -5.86 25.67
N LEU A 268 1.55 -4.66 25.20
CA LEU A 268 2.44 -3.76 25.93
C LEU A 268 1.72 -3.07 27.10
N ASP A 269 2.44 -2.79 28.17
CA ASP A 269 1.92 -1.99 29.28
C ASP A 269 1.52 -0.57 28.79
N SER A 270 2.29 0.01 27.89
CA SER A 270 1.97 1.29 27.25
C SER A 270 0.65 1.27 26.48
N TYR A 271 0.29 0.16 25.87
CA TYR A 271 -1.03 0.01 25.23
C TYR A 271 -2.16 0.04 26.27
N LYS A 272 -1.98 -0.62 27.41
CA LYS A 272 -2.93 -0.54 28.50
C LYS A 272 -3.11 0.90 29.01
N GLU A 273 -2.01 1.64 29.17
CA GLU A 273 -2.05 3.04 29.55
C GLU A 273 -2.72 3.93 28.51
N LEU A 274 -2.47 3.70 27.20
CA LEU A 274 -3.18 4.37 26.11
C LEU A 274 -4.68 4.15 26.20
N VAL A 275 -5.12 2.91 26.42
CA VAL A 275 -6.55 2.57 26.54
C VAL A 275 -7.18 3.26 27.76
N LEU A 276 -6.48 3.33 28.90
CA LEU A 276 -6.93 4.06 30.09
C LEU A 276 -7.07 5.56 29.80
N PHE A 277 -6.10 6.16 29.12
CA PHE A 277 -6.17 7.56 28.72
C PHE A 277 -7.36 7.83 27.79
N LEU A 278 -7.54 7.02 26.74
CA LEU A 278 -8.65 7.17 25.81
C LEU A 278 -10.00 6.92 26.47
N ASN A 279 -10.09 5.98 27.39
CA ASN A 279 -11.31 5.79 28.19
C ASN A 279 -11.63 7.04 29.03
N LYS A 280 -10.63 7.61 29.73
CA LYS A 280 -10.79 8.88 30.47
C LYS A 280 -11.29 10.00 29.56
N MET A 281 -10.73 10.13 28.37
CA MET A 281 -11.16 11.10 27.35
C MET A 281 -12.61 10.86 26.92
N TYR A 282 -12.96 9.62 26.57
CA TYR A 282 -14.29 9.25 26.10
C TYR A 282 -15.37 9.45 27.18
N GLN A 283 -15.12 9.01 28.41
CA GLN A 283 -16.05 9.15 29.53
C GLN A 283 -16.35 10.64 29.88
N ASN A 284 -15.40 11.52 29.61
CA ASN A 284 -15.60 12.96 29.75
C ASN A 284 -16.15 13.63 28.49
N GLY A 285 -16.50 12.87 27.46
CA GLY A 285 -17.06 13.34 26.20
C GLY A 285 -16.09 14.21 25.40
N LEU A 286 -14.79 13.95 25.50
CA LEU A 286 -13.74 14.66 24.78
C LEU A 286 -13.42 13.99 23.44
N ILE A 287 -13.84 12.75 23.25
CA ILE A 287 -13.78 12.01 21.99
C ILE A 287 -15.20 11.96 21.38
N ASN A 288 -15.30 12.01 20.06
CA ASN A 288 -16.54 11.75 19.35
C ASN A 288 -17.21 10.47 19.88
N GLN A 289 -18.44 10.60 20.35
CA GLN A 289 -19.15 9.50 21.00
C GLN A 289 -19.56 8.39 20.02
N GLU A 290 -19.56 8.66 18.72
CA GLU A 290 -19.89 7.73 17.65
C GLU A 290 -18.63 7.20 16.93
N VAL A 291 -17.41 7.50 17.43
CA VAL A 291 -16.13 7.18 16.78
C VAL A 291 -15.96 5.70 16.38
N PHE A 292 -16.56 4.77 17.13
CA PHE A 292 -16.50 3.33 16.84
C PHE A 292 -17.62 2.83 15.91
N THR A 293 -18.47 3.72 15.42
CA THR A 293 -19.58 3.42 14.51
C THR A 293 -19.60 4.30 13.28
N ASP A 294 -18.82 5.38 13.28
CA ASP A 294 -18.67 6.27 12.15
C ASP A 294 -17.78 5.62 11.06
N ASP A 295 -18.23 5.73 9.80
CA ASP A 295 -17.41 5.43 8.64
C ASP A 295 -16.52 6.62 8.23
N LEU A 296 -15.65 6.41 7.24
CA LEU A 296 -14.75 7.45 6.73
C LEU A 296 -15.52 8.67 6.21
N SER A 297 -16.67 8.48 5.57
CA SER A 297 -17.47 9.57 5.03
C SER A 297 -18.02 10.45 6.15
N LYS A 298 -18.48 9.83 7.25
CA LYS A 298 -18.95 10.54 8.43
C LYS A 298 -17.80 11.26 9.16
N PHE A 299 -16.65 10.59 9.30
CA PHE A 299 -15.44 11.18 9.90
C PHE A 299 -15.04 12.47 9.16
N VAL A 300 -14.97 12.44 7.84
CA VAL A 300 -14.65 13.63 7.00
C VAL A 300 -15.76 14.67 7.05
N ALA A 301 -17.04 14.26 7.02
CA ALA A 301 -18.17 15.20 7.07
C ALA A 301 -18.21 16.04 8.37
N LEU A 302 -17.81 15.45 9.51
CA LEU A 302 -17.71 16.17 10.78
C LEU A 302 -16.67 17.31 10.71
N GLY A 303 -15.56 17.11 10.03
CA GLY A 303 -14.53 18.15 9.85
C GLY A 303 -14.91 19.24 8.86
N LYS A 304 -15.74 18.92 7.85
CA LYS A 304 -16.19 19.85 6.80
C LYS A 304 -17.53 20.52 7.13
N SER A 305 -17.83 20.75 8.43
CA SER A 305 -19.01 21.46 8.89
C SER A 305 -19.19 22.82 8.18
N GLU A 306 -20.45 23.21 7.86
CA GLU A 306 -20.70 24.35 6.96
C GLU A 306 -20.47 25.72 7.62
N ASP A 307 -20.99 25.91 8.84
CA ASP A 307 -21.10 27.27 9.45
C ASP A 307 -19.87 27.62 10.31
N VAL A 308 -19.36 26.70 11.11
CA VAL A 308 -18.24 26.88 12.04
C VAL A 308 -17.50 25.55 12.19
N PRO A 309 -16.18 25.56 12.46
CA PRO A 309 -15.46 24.33 12.78
C PRO A 309 -15.98 23.74 14.11
N ILE A 310 -16.20 22.43 14.14
CA ILE A 310 -16.62 21.72 15.34
C ILE A 310 -15.56 20.78 15.90
N LEU A 311 -14.48 20.50 15.14
CA LEU A 311 -13.38 19.67 15.60
C LEU A 311 -12.30 20.49 16.30
N GLY A 312 -11.88 20.10 17.49
CA GLY A 312 -10.77 20.71 18.22
C GLY A 312 -9.42 20.14 17.82
N SER A 313 -9.34 18.84 17.69
CA SER A 313 -8.14 18.09 17.30
C SER A 313 -8.51 16.86 16.49
N VAL A 314 -7.60 16.42 15.60
CA VAL A 314 -7.85 15.30 14.69
C VAL A 314 -6.54 14.60 14.31
N ILE A 315 -6.60 13.29 14.12
CA ILE A 315 -5.53 12.53 13.48
C ILE A 315 -5.91 12.33 12.01
N ALA A 316 -5.05 12.77 11.10
CA ALA A 316 -5.27 12.74 9.66
C ALA A 316 -3.95 12.81 8.88
N TRP A 317 -3.97 12.63 7.55
CA TRP A 317 -2.81 12.91 6.68
C TRP A 317 -2.25 14.31 6.91
N THR A 318 -3.12 15.29 6.76
CA THR A 318 -2.99 16.64 7.27
C THR A 318 -4.34 17.01 7.88
N PRO A 319 -4.41 17.94 8.82
CA PRO A 319 -5.69 18.41 9.33
C PRO A 319 -6.63 18.86 8.19
N GLY A 320 -6.09 19.49 7.15
CA GLY A 320 -6.84 20.00 6.00
C GLY A 320 -7.58 18.92 5.22
N THR A 321 -7.08 17.70 5.14
CA THR A 321 -7.78 16.59 4.45
C THR A 321 -9.13 16.27 5.09
N VAL A 322 -9.26 16.50 6.39
CA VAL A 322 -10.50 16.28 7.15
C VAL A 322 -11.28 17.58 7.32
N THR A 323 -10.63 18.69 7.64
CA THR A 323 -11.29 19.94 8.02
C THR A 323 -11.66 20.84 6.83
N GLY A 324 -11.13 20.54 5.64
CA GLY A 324 -11.51 21.22 4.39
C GLY A 324 -11.36 22.73 4.46
N GLN A 325 -12.47 23.45 4.35
CA GLN A 325 -12.49 24.92 4.35
C GLN A 325 -11.94 25.56 5.64
N TRP A 326 -11.75 24.81 6.70
CA TRP A 326 -11.22 25.29 7.99
C TRP A 326 -9.74 24.97 8.17
N ALA A 327 -9.07 24.43 7.17
CA ALA A 327 -7.68 23.93 7.24
C ALA A 327 -6.70 24.99 7.80
N ASP A 328 -6.87 26.25 7.44
CA ASP A 328 -6.04 27.39 7.87
C ASP A 328 -6.11 27.68 9.39
N GLN A 329 -7.10 27.11 10.09
CA GLN A 329 -7.22 27.22 11.55
C GLN A 329 -6.41 26.16 12.31
N TYR A 330 -5.91 25.15 11.61
CA TYR A 330 -5.25 24.00 12.23
C TYR A 330 -3.75 24.01 11.97
N ILE A 331 -3.03 23.48 12.93
CA ILE A 331 -1.59 23.16 12.83
C ILE A 331 -1.37 21.70 13.18
N ALA A 332 -0.36 21.08 12.59
CA ALA A 332 0.19 19.83 13.11
C ALA A 332 1.05 20.13 14.35
N ILE A 333 1.01 19.25 15.34
CA ILE A 333 1.81 19.38 16.55
C ILE A 333 2.74 18.18 16.71
N PRO A 334 3.91 18.34 17.36
CA PRO A 334 4.81 17.24 17.66
C PRO A 334 4.12 16.15 18.48
N PRO A 335 4.66 14.91 18.51
CA PRO A 335 4.13 13.86 19.35
C PRO A 335 4.03 14.29 20.81
N LEU A 336 2.90 13.97 21.43
CA LEU A 336 2.70 14.20 22.85
C LEU A 336 3.56 13.24 23.68
N ARG A 337 3.88 13.64 24.90
CA ARG A 337 4.61 12.83 25.88
C ARG A 337 3.67 12.33 26.97
N ALA A 338 3.83 11.09 27.42
CA ALA A 338 3.09 10.61 28.58
C ALA A 338 3.50 11.35 29.87
N SER A 339 4.78 11.76 29.96
CA SER A 339 5.33 12.60 31.00
C SER A 339 6.48 13.45 30.48
N ALA A 340 6.90 14.46 31.22
CA ALA A 340 8.01 15.34 30.83
C ALA A 340 9.35 14.59 30.58
N ASP A 341 9.52 13.43 31.21
CA ASP A 341 10.73 12.62 31.13
C ASP A 341 10.66 11.56 30.00
N THR A 342 9.55 11.43 29.28
CA THR A 342 9.37 10.44 28.22
C THR A 342 9.91 10.99 26.89
N GLU A 343 10.73 10.21 26.20
CA GLU A 343 11.10 10.47 24.81
C GLU A 343 9.99 9.89 23.91
N PRO A 344 9.20 10.74 23.24
CA PRO A 344 8.09 10.26 22.44
C PRO A 344 8.57 9.72 21.10
N LEU A 345 7.80 8.80 20.55
CA LEU A 345 7.95 8.30 19.18
C LEU A 345 6.73 8.67 18.34
N TRP A 346 6.89 8.63 17.02
CA TRP A 346 5.77 8.75 16.09
C TRP A 346 5.84 7.63 15.04
N GLY A 347 4.67 7.08 14.71
CA GLY A 347 4.59 5.97 13.80
C GLY A 347 4.93 6.37 12.39
N THR A 348 5.83 5.60 11.80
CA THR A 348 6.05 5.64 10.37
C THR A 348 6.16 4.23 9.86
N ASN A 349 5.61 3.99 8.69
CA ASN A 349 5.96 2.85 7.88
C ASN A 349 6.34 3.38 6.50
N ARG A 350 7.60 3.79 6.35
CA ARG A 350 8.14 4.26 5.07
C ARG A 350 7.83 3.28 3.94
N SER A 351 7.89 1.99 4.23
CA SER A 351 7.59 0.96 3.24
C SER A 351 6.16 1.07 2.71
N LEU A 352 5.15 1.30 3.57
CA LEU A 352 3.75 1.45 3.14
C LEU A 352 3.39 2.85 2.64
N VAL A 353 4.16 3.87 3.01
CA VAL A 353 3.91 5.23 2.54
C VAL A 353 4.50 5.46 1.16
N ILE A 354 5.69 4.92 0.91
CA ILE A 354 6.46 5.14 -0.31
C ILE A 354 6.33 3.97 -1.28
N TYR A 355 6.29 2.74 -0.76
CA TYR A 355 6.31 1.52 -1.56
C TYR A 355 5.02 0.71 -1.43
N ASP A 356 4.76 -0.08 -2.46
CA ASP A 356 3.79 -1.17 -2.42
C ASP A 356 4.30 -2.34 -3.27
N THR A 357 3.79 -3.55 -3.01
CA THR A 357 4.21 -4.76 -3.73
C THR A 357 3.09 -5.25 -4.65
N ASN A 358 3.44 -6.15 -5.54
CA ASN A 358 2.47 -6.89 -6.36
C ASN A 358 1.51 -5.95 -7.10
N LYS A 359 2.07 -5.01 -7.88
CA LYS A 359 1.29 -4.09 -8.73
C LYS A 359 1.10 -4.60 -10.15
N PHE A 360 1.87 -5.61 -10.52
CA PHE A 360 1.73 -6.24 -11.83
C PHE A 360 2.29 -7.67 -11.77
N GLU A 361 1.47 -8.62 -12.13
CA GLU A 361 1.82 -10.04 -12.21
C GLU A 361 1.47 -10.56 -13.60
N ILE A 362 2.44 -11.23 -14.25
CA ILE A 362 2.20 -11.97 -15.49
C ILE A 362 1.78 -13.39 -15.15
N THR A 363 0.70 -13.87 -15.75
CA THR A 363 0.24 -15.24 -15.51
C THR A 363 0.78 -16.20 -16.55
N THR A 364 0.74 -17.50 -16.23
CA THR A 364 1.13 -18.57 -17.16
C THR A 364 0.10 -18.79 -18.31
N ALA A 365 -1.04 -18.09 -18.29
CA ALA A 365 -1.99 -18.06 -19.40
C ALA A 365 -1.54 -17.14 -20.55
N ASN A 366 -0.58 -16.24 -20.29
CA ASN A 366 -0.09 -15.28 -21.27
C ASN A 366 0.78 -15.97 -22.34
N GLU A 367 0.40 -15.83 -23.62
CA GLU A 367 1.16 -16.32 -24.76
C GLU A 367 2.18 -15.31 -25.31
N HIS A 368 2.22 -14.06 -24.77
CA HIS A 368 3.02 -12.93 -25.20
C HIS A 368 3.86 -12.34 -24.05
N ILE A 369 4.54 -13.21 -23.31
CA ILE A 369 5.26 -12.82 -22.07
C ILE A 369 6.36 -11.76 -22.33
N PRO A 370 7.25 -11.88 -23.33
CA PRO A 370 8.27 -10.86 -23.61
C PRO A 370 7.66 -9.50 -24.02
N GLU A 371 6.61 -9.51 -24.83
CA GLU A 371 5.89 -8.33 -25.25
C GLU A 371 5.23 -7.64 -24.05
N THR A 372 4.62 -8.43 -23.17
CA THR A 372 4.00 -7.95 -21.93
C THR A 372 5.04 -7.35 -20.99
N MET A 373 6.21 -7.97 -20.83
CA MET A 373 7.29 -7.43 -20.02
C MET A 373 7.79 -6.10 -20.56
N ARG A 374 7.94 -5.95 -21.87
CA ARG A 374 8.33 -4.67 -22.47
C ARG A 374 7.25 -3.61 -22.35
N TRP A 375 5.98 -4.00 -22.42
CA TRP A 375 4.86 -3.08 -22.23
C TRP A 375 4.83 -2.53 -20.79
N ILE A 376 4.97 -3.41 -19.82
CA ILE A 376 4.98 -2.96 -18.41
C ILE A 376 6.24 -2.18 -18.06
N ASP A 377 7.38 -2.49 -18.64
CA ASP A 377 8.61 -1.71 -18.42
C ASP A 377 8.46 -0.25 -18.83
N GLU A 378 7.69 0.03 -19.89
CA GLU A 378 7.39 1.40 -20.29
C GLU A 378 6.60 2.17 -19.22
N CYS A 379 5.73 1.51 -18.45
CA CYS A 379 5.02 2.11 -17.33
C CYS A 379 5.98 2.58 -16.22
N TYR A 380 7.17 1.98 -16.12
CA TYR A 380 8.23 2.36 -15.20
C TYR A 380 9.21 3.41 -15.76
N SER A 381 9.01 3.88 -16.99
CA SER A 381 9.76 5.02 -17.50
C SER A 381 9.44 6.30 -16.70
N GLU A 382 10.37 7.25 -16.63
CA GLU A 382 10.19 8.50 -15.87
C GLU A 382 8.88 9.21 -16.22
N GLU A 383 8.55 9.29 -17.49
CA GLU A 383 7.39 10.02 -17.99
C GLU A 383 6.08 9.27 -17.72
N MET A 384 6.02 7.99 -18.11
CA MET A 384 4.81 7.19 -17.94
C MET A 384 4.48 6.95 -16.47
N SER A 385 5.48 6.78 -15.60
CA SER A 385 5.26 6.68 -14.15
C SER A 385 4.53 7.91 -13.60
N LEU A 386 4.90 9.11 -14.03
CA LEU A 386 4.24 10.33 -13.60
C LEU A 386 2.83 10.48 -14.19
N TYR A 387 2.64 10.11 -15.45
CA TYR A 387 1.32 10.20 -16.11
C TYR A 387 0.33 9.17 -15.55
N LEU A 388 0.79 7.98 -15.24
CA LEU A 388 -0.03 6.93 -14.61
C LEU A 388 -0.31 7.24 -13.13
N TYR A 389 0.51 8.09 -12.48
CA TYR A 389 0.31 8.46 -11.09
C TYR A 389 -0.55 9.72 -10.93
N TYR A 390 -0.26 10.81 -11.64
CA TYR A 390 -0.94 12.09 -11.48
C TYR A 390 -2.06 12.33 -12.50
N GLY A 391 -2.07 11.63 -13.61
CA GLY A 391 -2.92 11.83 -14.79
C GLY A 391 -2.10 12.25 -16.00
N SER A 392 -2.66 12.03 -17.19
CA SER A 392 -2.01 12.31 -18.48
C SER A 392 -1.51 13.74 -18.61
N GLU A 393 -0.56 13.95 -19.52
CA GLU A 393 -0.03 15.28 -19.85
C GLU A 393 -1.16 16.28 -20.18
N GLY A 394 -1.07 17.48 -19.58
CA GLY A 394 -2.08 18.53 -19.71
C GLY A 394 -3.35 18.32 -18.89
N ILE A 395 -3.47 17.23 -18.12
CA ILE A 395 -4.63 16.93 -17.26
C ILE A 395 -4.22 16.94 -15.78
N GLY A 396 -3.34 16.05 -15.36
CA GLY A 396 -2.87 15.95 -13.97
C GLY A 396 -1.45 16.49 -13.79
N ILE A 397 -0.64 16.41 -14.84
CA ILE A 397 0.74 16.89 -14.85
C ILE A 397 1.11 17.44 -16.22
N GLN A 398 2.06 18.35 -16.29
CA GLN A 398 2.60 18.93 -17.51
C GLN A 398 4.11 18.75 -17.56
N LYS A 399 4.62 18.21 -18.65
CA LYS A 399 6.06 18.20 -18.93
C LYS A 399 6.49 19.55 -19.49
N GLU A 400 7.52 20.15 -18.90
CA GLU A 400 8.05 21.45 -19.28
C GLU A 400 9.20 21.30 -20.30
N VAL A 401 9.47 22.38 -21.03
CA VAL A 401 10.53 22.40 -22.07
C VAL A 401 11.92 22.13 -21.50
N ASP A 402 12.15 22.47 -20.23
CA ASP A 402 13.42 22.25 -19.53
C ASP A 402 13.59 20.84 -18.94
N GLY A 403 12.57 19.99 -19.13
CA GLY A 403 12.55 18.60 -18.64
C GLY A 403 12.08 18.46 -17.20
N THR A 404 11.53 19.50 -16.59
CA THR A 404 10.79 19.43 -15.32
C THR A 404 9.33 19.07 -15.57
N TYR A 405 8.60 18.81 -14.48
CA TYR A 405 7.18 18.48 -14.52
C TYR A 405 6.41 19.38 -13.56
N THR A 406 5.25 19.84 -13.96
CA THR A 406 4.40 20.72 -13.15
C THR A 406 3.08 20.03 -12.88
N ILE A 407 2.75 19.79 -11.61
CA ILE A 407 1.43 19.24 -11.20
C ILE A 407 0.35 20.29 -11.49
N LEU A 408 -0.71 19.86 -12.16
CA LEU A 408 -1.82 20.73 -12.54
C LEU A 408 -2.95 20.67 -11.50
N PRO A 409 -3.59 21.79 -11.19
CA PRO A 409 -4.75 21.80 -10.30
C PRO A 409 -5.97 21.16 -10.98
N PRO A 410 -6.96 20.70 -10.19
CA PRO A 410 -8.24 20.28 -10.72
C PRO A 410 -8.89 21.37 -11.59
N THR A 411 -9.62 20.96 -12.63
CA THR A 411 -10.35 21.87 -13.52
C THR A 411 -11.78 22.13 -13.07
N SER A 412 -12.20 21.52 -11.95
CA SER A 412 -13.54 21.67 -11.34
C SER A 412 -13.42 21.70 -9.82
N ASP A 413 -14.23 22.52 -9.17
CA ASP A 413 -14.32 22.61 -7.71
C ASP A 413 -14.96 21.36 -7.06
N GLU A 414 -15.41 20.41 -7.86
CA GLU A 414 -15.92 19.11 -7.38
C GLU A 414 -14.81 18.19 -6.89
N TYR A 415 -13.56 18.44 -7.30
CA TYR A 415 -12.40 17.61 -7.00
C TYR A 415 -11.38 18.41 -6.17
N ASP A 416 -10.91 17.83 -5.08
CA ASP A 416 -9.63 18.20 -4.52
C ASP A 416 -8.48 17.55 -5.34
N GLN A 417 -7.22 17.79 -4.95
CA GLN A 417 -6.07 17.31 -5.72
C GLN A 417 -5.96 15.79 -5.75
N ASP A 418 -6.29 15.09 -4.64
CA ASP A 418 -6.27 13.64 -4.61
C ASP A 418 -7.43 13.03 -5.41
N LEU A 419 -8.65 13.55 -5.28
CA LEU A 419 -9.79 13.10 -6.07
C LEU A 419 -9.57 13.32 -7.57
N TRP A 420 -8.94 14.43 -7.96
CA TRP A 420 -8.59 14.70 -9.35
C TRP A 420 -7.58 13.69 -9.90
N LYS A 421 -6.54 13.40 -9.12
CA LYS A 421 -5.57 12.34 -9.42
C LYS A 421 -6.26 10.99 -9.60
N TRP A 422 -7.09 10.58 -8.64
CA TRP A 422 -7.80 9.30 -8.68
C TRP A 422 -8.79 9.16 -9.83
N TYR A 423 -9.42 10.28 -10.24
CA TYR A 423 -10.34 10.28 -11.37
C TYR A 423 -9.61 10.09 -12.71
N ASN A 424 -8.44 10.69 -12.87
CA ASN A 424 -7.70 10.77 -14.13
C ASN A 424 -6.53 9.78 -14.27
N ALA A 425 -6.29 8.95 -13.27
CA ALA A 425 -5.19 8.00 -13.25
C ALA A 425 -5.50 6.76 -12.40
N PRO A 426 -4.85 5.62 -12.63
CA PRO A 426 -4.85 4.51 -11.68
C PRO A 426 -4.11 4.87 -10.37
N ALA A 427 -3.23 5.87 -10.40
CA ALA A 427 -2.57 6.48 -9.25
C ALA A 427 -1.86 5.47 -8.32
N ASP A 428 -2.28 5.39 -7.05
CA ASP A 428 -1.68 4.48 -6.06
C ASP A 428 -1.91 2.99 -6.40
N PHE A 429 -2.74 2.68 -7.41
CA PHE A 429 -2.92 1.32 -7.93
C PHE A 429 -2.00 1.02 -9.14
N ALA A 430 -1.34 2.02 -9.71
CA ALA A 430 -0.51 1.84 -10.90
C ALA A 430 0.81 1.12 -10.59
N PRO A 431 1.28 0.22 -11.47
CA PRO A 431 2.64 -0.30 -11.45
C PRO A 431 3.63 0.75 -11.98
N VAL A 432 4.10 1.62 -11.11
CA VAL A 432 4.96 2.76 -11.46
C VAL A 432 6.04 2.97 -10.41
N ALA A 433 7.13 3.65 -10.80
CA ALA A 433 8.16 4.05 -9.86
C ALA A 433 8.71 5.44 -10.18
N THR A 434 8.68 6.32 -9.20
CA THR A 434 9.30 7.64 -9.30
C THR A 434 10.52 7.71 -8.38
N LEU A 435 11.72 7.75 -8.95
CA LEU A 435 12.97 7.82 -8.21
C LEU A 435 13.18 9.22 -7.60
N PRO A 436 14.01 9.38 -6.54
CA PRO A 436 14.27 10.66 -5.88
C PRO A 436 14.84 11.73 -6.82
N GLU A 437 15.59 11.36 -7.85
CA GLU A 437 16.08 12.29 -8.88
C GLU A 437 14.97 12.84 -9.77
N THR A 438 13.92 12.06 -10.02
CA THR A 438 12.72 12.49 -10.75
C THR A 438 11.83 13.35 -9.86
N GLU A 439 11.67 13.01 -8.59
CA GLU A 439 10.92 13.83 -7.62
C GLU A 439 11.43 15.28 -7.56
N LYS A 440 12.74 15.47 -7.64
CA LYS A 440 13.36 16.83 -7.67
C LYS A 440 13.02 17.65 -8.91
N LYS A 441 12.49 17.02 -9.96
CA LYS A 441 12.04 17.68 -11.18
C LYS A 441 10.56 18.06 -11.12
N ILE A 442 9.83 17.63 -10.08
CA ILE A 442 8.39 17.87 -9.94
C ILE A 442 8.18 19.22 -9.24
N ASN A 443 7.46 20.10 -9.90
CA ASN A 443 6.98 21.36 -9.34
C ASN A 443 5.53 21.19 -8.89
N ASP A 444 5.24 21.51 -7.64
CA ASP A 444 3.88 21.48 -7.09
C ASP A 444 3.39 22.91 -6.78
N PRO A 445 2.89 23.66 -7.77
CA PRO A 445 2.36 25.02 -7.55
C PRO A 445 1.03 25.01 -6.77
N THR A 446 0.40 23.85 -6.60
CA THR A 446 -0.83 23.70 -5.79
C THR A 446 -0.52 23.76 -4.30
N GLY A 447 0.73 23.41 -3.92
CA GLY A 447 1.17 23.32 -2.55
C GLY A 447 0.62 22.10 -1.78
N TYR A 448 -0.23 21.31 -2.40
CA TYR A 448 -0.94 20.21 -1.75
C TYR A 448 0.00 19.11 -1.22
N TYR A 449 0.94 18.66 -2.05
CA TYR A 449 1.92 17.64 -1.64
C TYR A 449 3.02 18.24 -0.78
N ALA A 450 3.42 19.49 -1.07
CA ALA A 450 4.42 20.21 -0.28
C ALA A 450 3.95 20.42 1.17
N GLU A 451 2.69 20.80 1.38
CA GLU A 451 2.09 20.96 2.72
C GLU A 451 2.14 19.65 3.52
N ARG A 452 1.81 18.52 2.90
CA ARG A 452 1.88 17.20 3.55
C ARG A 452 3.29 16.83 3.99
N ILE A 453 4.28 17.09 3.13
CA ILE A 453 5.69 16.82 3.44
C ILE A 453 6.15 17.75 4.58
N GLU A 454 5.87 19.05 4.50
CA GLU A 454 6.25 20.03 5.53
C GLU A 454 5.64 19.69 6.90
N MET A 455 4.37 19.29 6.94
CA MET A 455 3.73 18.84 8.18
C MET A 455 4.32 17.53 8.70
N SER A 456 4.69 16.62 7.82
CA SER A 456 5.34 15.36 8.18
C SER A 456 6.74 15.56 8.75
N ASP A 457 7.50 16.56 8.28
CA ASP A 457 8.86 16.85 8.73
C ASP A 457 8.94 17.16 10.24
N ILE A 458 7.81 17.59 10.85
CA ILE A 458 7.69 17.81 12.30
C ILE A 458 7.97 16.51 13.07
N TYR A 459 7.65 15.36 12.48
CA TYR A 459 7.77 14.05 13.11
C TYR A 459 9.13 13.37 12.86
N ASP A 460 9.94 13.84 11.92
CA ASP A 460 11.23 13.24 11.57
C ASP A 460 12.14 12.93 12.78
N PRO A 461 12.24 13.82 13.80
CA PRO A 461 13.06 13.53 14.98
C PRO A 461 12.54 12.39 15.87
N TYR A 462 11.31 11.94 15.64
CA TYR A 462 10.58 10.98 16.49
C TYR A 462 10.32 9.65 15.78
N LEU A 463 10.83 9.50 14.55
CA LEU A 463 10.62 8.28 13.76
C LEU A 463 11.50 7.14 14.28
N LEU A 464 11.01 5.92 14.15
CA LEU A 464 11.79 4.71 14.38
C LEU A 464 12.90 4.55 13.34
N ASP A 465 14.00 3.94 13.71
CA ASP A 465 14.98 3.41 12.77
C ASP A 465 14.36 2.28 11.92
N ASP A 466 14.75 2.15 10.66
CA ASP A 466 14.18 1.14 9.74
C ASP A 466 14.28 -0.31 10.29
N LYS A 467 15.31 -0.62 11.09
CA LYS A 467 15.48 -1.93 11.74
C LYS A 467 14.45 -2.20 12.86
N ASP A 468 13.89 -1.14 13.45
CA ASP A 468 12.89 -1.22 14.52
C ASP A 468 11.45 -1.19 13.95
N ILE A 469 11.34 -1.18 12.61
CA ILE A 469 10.09 -1.34 11.86
C ILE A 469 10.03 -2.75 11.29
N TYR A 470 8.90 -3.43 11.45
CA TYR A 470 8.72 -4.75 10.86
C TYR A 470 8.73 -4.64 9.33
N PRO A 471 9.61 -5.37 8.62
CA PRO A 471 9.76 -5.23 7.17
C PRO A 471 8.62 -5.92 6.40
N LEU A 472 8.54 -5.66 5.09
CA LEU A 472 7.71 -6.44 4.15
C LEU A 472 8.32 -7.84 3.94
N ALA A 473 8.25 -8.67 4.99
CA ALA A 473 8.81 -10.01 4.99
C ALA A 473 7.91 -10.99 4.23
N LYS A 474 8.53 -11.90 3.49
CA LYS A 474 7.86 -13.00 2.80
C LYS A 474 7.83 -14.26 3.68
N PHE A 475 6.78 -15.06 3.53
CA PHE A 475 6.55 -16.30 4.27
C PHE A 475 6.43 -17.47 3.30
N ASP A 476 6.75 -18.67 3.78
CA ASP A 476 6.40 -19.88 3.04
C ASP A 476 4.88 -20.18 3.14
N ALA A 477 4.37 -21.02 2.25
CA ALA A 477 2.93 -21.28 2.15
C ALA A 477 2.32 -21.77 3.48
N ALA A 478 3.03 -22.61 4.22
CA ALA A 478 2.51 -23.17 5.47
C ALA A 478 2.42 -22.10 6.58
N ASP A 479 3.46 -21.26 6.71
CA ASP A 479 3.47 -20.16 7.66
C ASP A 479 2.44 -19.08 7.25
N GLN A 480 2.30 -18.80 5.95
CA GLN A 480 1.30 -17.85 5.44
C GLN A 480 -0.13 -18.28 5.73
N ASP A 481 -0.47 -19.55 5.48
CA ASP A 481 -1.80 -20.11 5.78
C ASP A 481 -2.11 -20.03 7.27
N GLU A 482 -1.14 -20.40 8.12
CA GLU A 482 -1.29 -20.35 9.58
C GLU A 482 -1.44 -18.91 10.09
N LEU A 483 -0.64 -17.96 9.57
CA LEU A 483 -0.73 -16.55 9.89
C LEU A 483 -2.10 -15.97 9.56
N THR A 484 -2.65 -16.28 8.39
CA THR A 484 -3.94 -15.77 7.94
C THR A 484 -5.05 -16.13 8.94
N LEU A 485 -5.04 -17.39 9.43
CA LEU A 485 -6.01 -17.85 10.41
C LEU A 485 -5.82 -17.18 11.79
N LEU A 486 -4.59 -17.22 12.32
CA LEU A 486 -4.28 -16.68 13.64
C LEU A 486 -4.53 -15.16 13.70
N LYS A 487 -4.08 -14.44 12.69
CA LYS A 487 -4.21 -12.99 12.61
C LYS A 487 -5.67 -12.53 12.62
N THR A 488 -6.54 -13.17 11.83
CA THR A 488 -7.94 -12.80 11.72
C THR A 488 -8.64 -12.85 13.08
N ASP A 489 -8.49 -13.94 13.81
CA ASP A 489 -9.14 -14.13 15.10
C ASP A 489 -8.56 -13.20 16.17
N ILE A 490 -7.23 -13.11 16.25
CA ILE A 490 -6.53 -12.28 17.26
C ILE A 490 -6.82 -10.80 17.03
N THR A 491 -6.75 -10.31 15.79
CA THR A 491 -7.00 -8.89 15.48
C THR A 491 -8.45 -8.50 15.78
N SER A 492 -9.41 -9.33 15.38
CA SER A 492 -10.83 -9.10 15.70
C SER A 492 -11.08 -9.01 17.21
N TYR A 493 -10.45 -9.89 17.98
CA TYR A 493 -10.56 -9.86 19.44
C TYR A 493 -9.94 -8.59 20.06
N VAL A 494 -8.76 -8.22 19.60
CA VAL A 494 -8.06 -7.00 20.04
C VAL A 494 -8.87 -5.74 19.74
N ASP A 495 -9.41 -5.62 18.53
CA ASP A 495 -10.18 -4.44 18.12
C ASP A 495 -11.50 -4.34 18.87
N GLN A 496 -12.16 -5.47 19.11
CA GLN A 496 -13.33 -5.50 19.97
C GLN A 496 -13.03 -5.05 21.40
N LYS A 497 -11.91 -5.52 21.97
CA LYS A 497 -11.48 -5.13 23.31
C LYS A 497 -11.08 -3.66 23.38
N PHE A 498 -10.39 -3.14 22.38
CA PHE A 498 -10.04 -1.73 22.28
C PHE A 498 -11.28 -0.84 22.35
N ALA A 499 -12.28 -1.11 21.49
CA ALA A 499 -13.53 -0.35 21.47
C ALA A 499 -14.31 -0.50 22.79
N GLN A 500 -14.42 -1.72 23.33
CA GLN A 500 -15.10 -1.98 24.60
C GLN A 500 -14.46 -1.21 25.76
N TRP A 501 -13.15 -1.29 25.90
CA TRP A 501 -12.47 -0.67 27.03
C TRP A 501 -12.46 0.86 26.96
N ILE A 502 -12.41 1.44 25.77
CA ILE A 502 -12.52 2.89 25.61
C ILE A 502 -13.94 3.36 25.94
N THR A 503 -14.96 2.66 25.47
CA THR A 503 -16.37 3.08 25.64
C THR A 503 -16.95 2.72 27.00
N VAL A 504 -16.58 1.59 27.57
CA VAL A 504 -17.17 1.05 28.81
C VAL A 504 -16.18 1.03 29.98
N GLY A 505 -14.89 0.85 29.70
CA GLY A 505 -13.84 0.64 30.71
C GLY A 505 -13.63 -0.84 31.02
N GLY A 506 -12.87 -1.12 32.07
CA GLY A 506 -12.61 -2.47 32.57
C GLY A 506 -11.27 -3.07 32.19
N VAL A 507 -10.39 -2.30 31.52
CA VAL A 507 -9.07 -2.81 31.09
C VAL A 507 -8.20 -3.25 32.27
N GLU A 508 -8.23 -2.55 33.41
CA GLU A 508 -7.40 -2.90 34.57
C GLU A 508 -7.78 -4.28 35.14
N GLU A 509 -9.08 -4.57 35.24
CA GLU A 509 -9.60 -5.82 35.79
C GLU A 509 -9.47 -6.97 34.80
N GLU A 510 -9.54 -6.71 33.50
CA GLU A 510 -9.56 -7.72 32.47
C GLU A 510 -8.18 -8.02 31.87
N TRP A 511 -7.15 -7.20 32.12
CA TRP A 511 -5.86 -7.23 31.44
C TRP A 511 -5.17 -8.59 31.47
N GLU A 512 -5.01 -9.20 32.65
CA GLU A 512 -4.34 -10.49 32.78
C GLU A 512 -5.13 -11.63 32.09
N ASN A 513 -6.45 -11.55 32.12
CA ASN A 513 -7.29 -12.52 31.40
C ASN A 513 -7.21 -12.32 29.89
N TYR A 514 -7.13 -11.08 29.43
CA TYR A 514 -6.94 -10.73 28.02
C TYR A 514 -5.62 -11.28 27.48
N LEU A 515 -4.50 -11.08 28.18
CA LEU A 515 -3.21 -11.64 27.78
C LEU A 515 -3.26 -13.18 27.71
N THR A 516 -3.89 -13.81 28.71
CA THR A 516 -4.09 -15.27 28.73
C THR A 516 -4.93 -15.75 27.52
N GLU A 517 -5.94 -14.98 27.13
CA GLU A 517 -6.80 -15.35 26.00
C GLU A 517 -6.06 -15.20 24.67
N LEU A 518 -5.23 -14.15 24.50
CA LEU A 518 -4.36 -14.02 23.33
C LEU A 518 -3.38 -15.22 23.19
N ASP A 519 -2.82 -15.68 24.32
CA ASP A 519 -1.97 -16.87 24.32
C ASP A 519 -2.76 -18.13 23.89
N ASN A 520 -3.99 -18.28 24.40
CA ASN A 520 -4.87 -19.40 24.02
C ASN A 520 -5.29 -19.35 22.53
N MET A 521 -5.43 -18.16 21.96
CA MET A 521 -5.73 -17.94 20.54
C MET A 521 -4.54 -18.21 19.63
N GLY A 522 -3.33 -18.40 20.19
CA GLY A 522 -2.13 -18.76 19.44
C GLY A 522 -1.19 -17.59 19.16
N LEU A 523 -1.28 -16.48 19.88
CA LEU A 523 -0.36 -15.34 19.75
C LEU A 523 1.11 -15.75 19.81
N PRO A 524 1.58 -16.64 20.71
CA PRO A 524 2.98 -17.06 20.71
C PRO A 524 3.43 -17.68 19.39
N ARG A 525 2.58 -18.50 18.76
CA ARG A 525 2.87 -19.10 17.46
C ARG A 525 2.87 -18.04 16.34
N MET A 526 1.95 -17.12 16.33
CA MET A 526 1.92 -16.00 15.40
C MET A 526 3.24 -15.21 15.46
N LEU A 527 3.72 -14.89 16.67
CA LEU A 527 4.98 -14.18 16.87
C LEU A 527 6.21 -14.99 16.46
N GLU A 528 6.21 -16.32 16.64
CA GLU A 528 7.28 -17.18 16.12
C GLU A 528 7.41 -17.07 14.59
N ILE A 529 6.28 -17.06 13.89
CA ILE A 529 6.27 -16.95 12.41
C ILE A 529 6.75 -15.55 12.00
N TYR A 530 6.26 -14.50 12.63
CA TYR A 530 6.73 -13.13 12.35
C TYR A 530 8.22 -12.95 12.67
N GLN A 531 8.71 -13.50 13.78
CA GLN A 531 10.14 -13.47 14.11
C GLN A 531 10.99 -14.20 13.05
N LYS A 532 10.51 -15.35 12.56
CA LYS A 532 11.15 -16.07 11.46
C LYS A 532 11.20 -15.21 10.19
N GLY A 533 10.10 -14.55 9.83
CA GLY A 533 10.04 -13.64 8.69
C GLY A 533 11.02 -12.47 8.81
N TYR A 534 11.07 -11.84 9.98
CA TYR A 534 12.01 -10.76 10.32
C TYR A 534 13.48 -11.24 10.18
N ASN A 535 13.80 -12.39 10.78
CA ASN A 535 15.15 -12.96 10.70
C ASN A 535 15.56 -13.27 9.26
N ASN A 536 14.67 -13.86 8.47
CA ASN A 536 14.92 -14.14 7.06
C ASN A 536 15.18 -12.85 6.27
N TYR A 537 14.38 -11.82 6.48
CA TYR A 537 14.52 -10.54 5.79
C TYR A 537 15.88 -9.87 6.07
N TYR A 538 16.38 -9.94 7.31
CA TYR A 538 17.67 -9.37 7.70
C TYR A 538 18.85 -10.36 7.61
N GLY A 539 18.63 -11.59 7.18
CA GLY A 539 19.65 -12.63 7.08
C GLY A 539 20.25 -13.04 8.45
N MET A 540 19.44 -12.98 9.49
CA MET A 540 19.79 -13.39 10.85
C MET A 540 19.40 -14.85 11.06
N ASN A 541 20.39 -15.73 11.39
CA ASN A 541 20.21 -17.16 11.67
C ASN A 541 20.06 -17.44 13.16
#